data_6fc22c9cc699df64d74daff664a75370
#
_entry.id   6fc22c9cc699df64d74daff664a75370
#
_cell.length_a   1.000
_cell.length_b   1.000
_cell.length_c   1.000
_cell.angle_alpha   90.00
_cell.angle_beta   90.00
_cell.angle_gamma   90.00
#
_symmetry.space_group_name_H-M   'P 1'
#
loop_
_entity.id
_entity.type
_entity.pdbx_description
1 polymer ?
#
loop_
_entity_poly.entity_id
_entity_poly.type
_entity_poly.pdbx_seq_one_letter_code
_entity_poly.pdbx_strand_id
1 'polypeptide(L)'
;LVELQDGQAMSRDDEVVRYVGRPDMGAVVQHLAEMCDVRYNTDIQELVRTKGTGLGKSNQWQLVDDKGVLHGPFDAVISAVPAPAAKRLLAASPRMGVEMAGVNMQPSWVVMLGFDQPLNMGFDAANTVGSHITWLANNASKPGREGQEVWLLQVGNEWSHDNADRLPEQVIQLMTEEFNKVTGNNIHQPSFAQAHLWPHSLA
;
A
#
# COMPACT_ATOMS: atom_id res chain seq x y z
N LEU A 1 -13.63 9.28 13.37
CA LEU A 1 -12.89 8.04 13.63
C LEU A 1 -13.37 7.43 14.93
N VAL A 2 -13.54 6.12 14.95
CA VAL A 2 -13.89 5.36 16.16
C VAL A 2 -12.89 4.22 16.39
N GLU A 3 -12.95 3.61 17.57
CA GLU A 3 -12.34 2.33 17.86
C GLU A 3 -13.45 1.28 18.01
N LEU A 4 -13.33 0.15 17.33
CA LEU A 4 -14.29 -0.94 17.39
C LEU A 4 -13.74 -2.07 18.25
N GLN A 5 -14.50 -2.44 19.27
CA GLN A 5 -14.24 -3.63 20.08
C GLN A 5 -15.55 -4.35 20.35
N ASP A 6 -15.61 -5.65 20.04
CA ASP A 6 -16.77 -6.52 20.25
C ASP A 6 -18.10 -5.97 19.72
N GLY A 7 -18.07 -5.35 18.52
CA GLY A 7 -19.23 -4.74 17.86
C GLY A 7 -19.66 -3.39 18.44
N GLN A 8 -18.92 -2.84 19.39
CA GLN A 8 -19.19 -1.53 19.97
C GLN A 8 -18.23 -0.47 19.45
N ALA A 9 -18.78 0.65 18.99
CA ALA A 9 -18.01 1.80 18.55
C ALA A 9 -17.77 2.76 19.72
N MET A 10 -16.51 2.96 20.06
CA MET A 10 -16.08 3.97 21.04
C MET A 10 -15.53 5.17 20.31
N SER A 11 -16.06 6.37 20.59
CA SER A 11 -15.53 7.59 20.03
C SER A 11 -14.08 7.79 20.45
N ARG A 12 -13.22 8.02 19.48
CA ARG A 12 -11.84 8.43 19.74
C ARG A 12 -11.78 9.93 19.58
N ASP A 13 -11.63 10.64 20.69
CA ASP A 13 -11.45 12.07 20.72
C ASP A 13 -10.00 12.41 20.32
N ASP A 14 -9.69 12.21 19.02
CA ASP A 14 -8.42 12.63 18.47
C ASP A 14 -8.64 13.88 17.60
N GLU A 15 -7.98 14.97 17.92
CA GLU A 15 -7.96 16.20 17.11
C GLU A 15 -7.15 16.06 15.82
N VAL A 16 -6.81 14.83 15.40
CA VAL A 16 -5.96 14.57 14.24
C VAL A 16 -6.72 14.83 12.95
N VAL A 17 -6.33 15.87 12.24
CA VAL A 17 -6.84 16.16 10.89
C VAL A 17 -6.25 15.16 9.91
N ARG A 18 -7.11 14.45 9.16
CA ARG A 18 -6.71 13.48 8.15
C ARG A 18 -7.00 14.05 6.77
N TYR A 19 -5.99 13.94 5.87
CA TYR A 19 -6.10 14.40 4.50
C TYR A 19 -6.21 13.22 3.56
N VAL A 20 -6.96 13.40 2.49
CA VAL A 20 -7.08 12.41 1.40
C VAL A 20 -6.91 13.10 0.06
N GLY A 21 -6.36 12.38 -0.93
CA GLY A 21 -6.32 12.85 -2.31
C GLY A 21 -7.72 12.94 -2.91
N ARG A 22 -7.95 13.93 -3.77
CA ARG A 22 -9.20 14.12 -4.51
C ARG A 22 -8.88 14.19 -6.02
N PRO A 23 -9.59 13.45 -6.88
CA PRO A 23 -10.70 12.51 -6.64
C PRO A 23 -10.28 11.21 -5.97
N ASP A 24 -9.01 10.80 -6.04
CA ASP A 24 -8.46 9.60 -5.45
C ASP A 24 -7.07 9.85 -4.84
N MET A 25 -6.49 8.85 -4.17
CA MET A 25 -5.17 8.98 -3.54
C MET A 25 -4.03 9.15 -4.55
N GLY A 26 -4.21 8.72 -5.80
CA GLY A 26 -3.26 8.91 -6.89
C GLY A 26 -3.07 10.37 -7.28
N ALA A 27 -4.07 11.22 -7.04
CA ALA A 27 -4.00 12.66 -7.38
C ALA A 27 -2.81 13.39 -6.72
N VAL A 28 -2.42 12.98 -5.51
CA VAL A 28 -1.24 13.54 -4.83
C VAL A 28 0.04 13.22 -5.59
N VAL A 29 0.19 11.96 -5.98
CA VAL A 29 1.37 11.49 -6.73
C VAL A 29 1.39 12.09 -8.13
N GLN A 30 0.24 12.20 -8.79
CA GLN A 30 0.11 12.83 -10.11
C GLN A 30 0.55 14.29 -10.06
N HIS A 31 0.09 15.04 -9.06
CA HIS A 31 0.49 16.44 -8.90
C HIS A 31 1.99 16.60 -8.66
N LEU A 32 2.61 15.73 -7.85
CA LEU A 32 4.06 15.73 -7.65
C LEU A 32 4.82 15.34 -8.93
N ALA A 33 4.27 14.43 -9.72
CA ALA A 33 4.85 13.99 -10.98
C ALA A 33 4.92 15.10 -12.06
N GLU A 34 4.00 16.08 -12.02
CA GLU A 34 4.01 17.22 -12.93
C GLU A 34 5.30 18.07 -12.82
N MET A 35 6.00 18.00 -11.69
CA MET A 35 7.24 18.72 -11.43
C MET A 35 8.51 17.93 -11.83
N CYS A 36 8.36 16.72 -12.36
CA CYS A 36 9.46 15.79 -12.64
C CYS A 36 9.38 15.24 -14.07
N ASP A 37 10.51 14.82 -14.64
CA ASP A 37 10.53 13.99 -15.85
C ASP A 37 10.24 12.53 -15.46
N VAL A 38 8.98 12.11 -15.57
CA VAL A 38 8.53 10.77 -15.18
C VAL A 38 8.49 9.85 -16.40
N ARG A 39 9.16 8.71 -16.32
CA ARG A 39 9.14 7.65 -17.34
C ARG A 39 8.35 6.46 -16.86
N TYR A 40 7.18 6.27 -17.44
CA TYR A 40 6.31 5.12 -17.17
C TYR A 40 6.75 3.87 -17.94
N ASN A 41 6.27 2.71 -17.51
CA ASN A 41 6.54 1.41 -18.16
C ASN A 41 8.04 1.13 -18.35
N THR A 42 8.83 1.55 -17.35
CA THR A 42 10.29 1.41 -17.34
C THR A 42 10.68 0.71 -16.04
N ASP A 43 10.93 -0.58 -16.10
CA ASP A 43 11.32 -1.40 -14.94
C ASP A 43 12.85 -1.49 -14.87
N ILE A 44 13.43 -0.78 -13.91
CA ILE A 44 14.89 -0.75 -13.73
C ILE A 44 15.36 -2.04 -13.05
N GLN A 45 16.25 -2.77 -13.73
CA GLN A 45 16.81 -4.05 -13.31
C GLN A 45 18.19 -3.93 -12.68
N GLU A 46 19.01 -2.95 -13.12
CA GLU A 46 20.40 -2.84 -12.69
C GLU A 46 20.85 -1.39 -12.58
N LEU A 47 21.74 -1.12 -11.61
CA LEU A 47 22.49 0.12 -11.46
C LEU A 47 23.95 -0.13 -11.82
N VAL A 48 24.44 0.56 -12.83
CA VAL A 48 25.83 0.46 -13.29
C VAL A 48 26.58 1.73 -12.91
N ARG A 49 27.71 1.57 -12.21
CA ARG A 49 28.60 2.68 -11.89
C ARG A 49 29.63 2.85 -12.99
N THR A 50 29.60 3.98 -13.66
CA THR A 50 30.58 4.32 -14.70
C THR A 50 31.70 5.17 -14.10
N LYS A 51 32.95 4.88 -14.47
CA LYS A 51 34.08 5.73 -14.11
C LYS A 51 34.03 7.01 -14.96
N GLY A 52 34.09 8.16 -14.30
CA GLY A 52 34.27 9.44 -15.01
C GLY A 52 35.59 9.43 -15.77
N THR A 53 35.54 9.65 -17.07
CA THR A 53 36.76 9.77 -17.92
C THR A 53 37.16 11.22 -18.02
N GLY A 54 38.29 11.60 -17.38
CA GLY A 54 38.91 12.95 -17.46
C GLY A 54 39.16 13.57 -16.09
N LEU A 55 40.05 14.57 -16.09
CA LEU A 55 40.40 15.34 -14.90
C LEU A 55 39.15 16.05 -14.34
N GLY A 56 38.78 15.72 -13.08
CA GLY A 56 37.68 16.35 -12.35
C GLY A 56 36.30 15.74 -12.60
N LYS A 57 36.17 14.64 -13.36
CA LYS A 57 34.87 13.95 -13.53
C LYS A 57 34.64 12.92 -12.42
N SER A 58 33.55 13.10 -11.68
CA SER A 58 33.04 12.13 -10.71
C SER A 58 32.49 10.88 -11.40
N ASN A 59 32.44 9.77 -10.67
CA ASN A 59 31.72 8.59 -11.14
C ASN A 59 30.22 8.92 -11.26
N GLN A 60 29.60 8.38 -12.30
CA GLN A 60 28.18 8.57 -12.59
C GLN A 60 27.45 7.22 -12.57
N TRP A 61 26.14 7.27 -12.53
CA TRP A 61 25.29 6.11 -12.55
C TRP A 61 24.56 5.99 -13.89
N GLN A 62 24.42 4.78 -14.36
CA GLN A 62 23.51 4.41 -15.44
C GLN A 62 22.50 3.38 -14.91
N LEU A 63 21.26 3.49 -15.38
CA LEU A 63 20.20 2.54 -15.07
C LEU A 63 19.98 1.68 -16.29
N VAL A 64 19.81 0.37 -16.08
CA VAL A 64 19.46 -0.59 -17.13
C VAL A 64 18.03 -1.06 -16.86
N ASP A 65 17.16 -0.91 -17.84
CA ASP A 65 15.78 -1.40 -17.75
C ASP A 65 15.65 -2.89 -18.18
N ASP A 66 14.43 -3.42 -18.05
CA ASP A 66 14.07 -4.80 -18.41
C ASP A 66 14.25 -5.12 -19.91
N LYS A 67 14.39 -4.08 -20.76
CA LYS A 67 14.63 -4.20 -22.20
C LYS A 67 16.10 -4.03 -22.56
N GLY A 68 16.97 -3.85 -21.55
CA GLY A 68 18.40 -3.59 -21.74
C GLY A 68 18.74 -2.19 -22.18
N VAL A 69 17.80 -1.23 -22.12
CA VAL A 69 18.05 0.16 -22.49
C VAL A 69 18.78 0.86 -21.34
N LEU A 70 19.80 1.64 -21.70
CA LEU A 70 20.58 2.45 -20.76
C LEU A 70 19.95 3.83 -20.60
N HIS A 71 19.71 4.22 -19.36
CA HIS A 71 19.23 5.54 -18.97
C HIS A 71 20.31 6.29 -18.18
N GLY A 72 20.47 7.56 -18.43
CA GLY A 72 21.47 8.41 -17.78
C GLY A 72 22.49 9.01 -18.76
N PRO A 73 23.65 9.45 -18.27
CA PRO A 73 24.20 9.26 -16.92
C PRO A 73 23.55 10.16 -15.87
N PHE A 74 23.55 9.70 -14.60
CA PHE A 74 23.04 10.43 -13.44
C PHE A 74 24.15 10.62 -12.40
N ASP A 75 24.15 11.76 -11.71
CA ASP A 75 25.12 12.05 -10.65
C ASP A 75 24.78 11.31 -9.35
N ALA A 76 23.49 11.09 -9.10
CA ALA A 76 22.98 10.34 -7.96
C ALA A 76 21.72 9.55 -8.31
N VAL A 77 21.46 8.47 -7.56
CA VAL A 77 20.24 7.66 -7.68
C VAL A 77 19.64 7.46 -6.30
N ILE A 78 18.33 7.69 -6.18
CA ILE A 78 17.55 7.40 -5.00
C ILE A 78 16.65 6.21 -5.32
N SER A 79 16.83 5.11 -4.58
CA SER A 79 15.96 3.93 -4.71
C SER A 79 14.81 4.05 -3.71
N ALA A 80 13.59 4.18 -4.21
CA ALA A 80 12.36 4.26 -3.43
C ALA A 80 11.43 3.05 -3.68
N VAL A 81 12.03 1.90 -3.98
CA VAL A 81 11.32 0.62 -4.18
C VAL A 81 11.36 -0.23 -2.90
N PRO A 82 10.46 -1.23 -2.74
CA PRO A 82 10.49 -2.14 -1.59
C PRO A 82 11.85 -2.82 -1.40
N ALA A 83 12.19 -3.14 -0.15
CA ALA A 83 13.52 -3.66 0.21
C ALA A 83 13.99 -4.87 -0.62
N PRO A 84 13.16 -5.87 -0.98
CA PRO A 84 13.61 -6.97 -1.84
C PRO A 84 14.06 -6.53 -3.23
N ALA A 85 13.37 -5.56 -3.82
CA ALA A 85 13.77 -4.98 -5.10
C ALA A 85 15.01 -4.08 -4.95
N ALA A 86 15.06 -3.27 -3.88
CA ALA A 86 16.21 -2.42 -3.57
C ALA A 86 17.50 -3.25 -3.36
N LYS A 87 17.43 -4.40 -2.68
CA LYS A 87 18.57 -5.32 -2.49
C LYS A 87 19.20 -5.72 -3.83
N ARG A 88 18.36 -6.04 -4.82
CA ARG A 88 18.84 -6.39 -6.17
C ARG A 88 19.52 -5.20 -6.86
N LEU A 89 18.87 -4.04 -6.85
CA LEU A 89 19.40 -2.84 -7.50
C LEU A 89 20.69 -2.34 -6.85
N LEU A 90 20.78 -2.42 -5.52
CA LEU A 90 21.91 -1.92 -4.74
C LEU A 90 23.03 -2.95 -4.56
N ALA A 91 22.98 -4.10 -5.23
CA ALA A 91 24.01 -5.14 -5.20
C ALA A 91 25.41 -4.61 -5.63
N ALA A 92 25.44 -3.58 -6.49
CA ALA A 92 26.67 -2.87 -6.86
C ALA A 92 27.30 -2.07 -5.70
N SER A 93 26.62 -1.90 -4.57
CA SER A 93 27.09 -1.21 -3.36
C SER A 93 27.06 -2.14 -2.15
N PRO A 94 28.16 -2.87 -1.84
CA PRO A 94 28.18 -3.85 -0.74
C PRO A 94 27.75 -3.29 0.62
N ARG A 95 28.09 -2.03 0.90
CA ARG A 95 27.68 -1.36 2.14
C ARG A 95 26.16 -1.26 2.26
N MET A 96 25.48 -0.77 1.23
CA MET A 96 24.03 -0.65 1.23
C MET A 96 23.36 -2.02 1.27
N GLY A 97 23.95 -3.02 0.62
CA GLY A 97 23.48 -4.42 0.67
C GLY A 97 23.45 -4.96 2.10
N VAL A 98 24.46 -4.67 2.92
CA VAL A 98 24.51 -5.07 4.33
C VAL A 98 23.42 -4.36 5.14
N GLU A 99 23.26 -3.04 4.98
CA GLU A 99 22.22 -2.27 5.67
C GLU A 99 20.81 -2.77 5.32
N MET A 100 20.56 -3.13 4.05
CA MET A 100 19.28 -3.66 3.60
C MET A 100 19.02 -5.11 4.02
N ALA A 101 20.03 -5.86 4.44
CA ALA A 101 19.87 -7.28 4.80
C ALA A 101 18.96 -7.47 6.01
N GLY A 102 18.94 -6.51 6.94
CA GLY A 102 18.11 -6.52 8.15
C GLY A 102 16.66 -6.09 7.92
N VAL A 103 16.30 -5.57 6.75
CA VAL A 103 14.94 -5.10 6.47
C VAL A 103 14.07 -6.29 6.07
N ASN A 104 13.06 -6.57 6.89
CA ASN A 104 12.07 -7.63 6.64
C ASN A 104 10.70 -7.00 6.42
N MET A 105 10.23 -6.99 5.17
CA MET A 105 8.93 -6.45 4.84
C MET A 105 7.82 -7.47 5.07
N GLN A 106 6.74 -7.01 5.69
CA GLN A 106 5.58 -7.83 6.02
C GLN A 106 4.48 -7.67 4.97
N PRO A 107 3.75 -8.74 4.64
CA PRO A 107 2.61 -8.66 3.75
C PRO A 107 1.39 -8.04 4.46
N SER A 108 0.45 -7.53 3.67
CA SER A 108 -0.88 -7.12 4.16
C SER A 108 -1.93 -7.41 3.10
N TRP A 109 -2.96 -8.15 3.48
CA TRP A 109 -4.18 -8.26 2.70
C TRP A 109 -5.03 -6.99 2.85
N VAL A 110 -5.56 -6.54 1.73
CA VAL A 110 -6.56 -5.47 1.69
C VAL A 110 -7.79 -6.01 0.98
N VAL A 111 -8.96 -5.84 1.61
CA VAL A 111 -10.23 -6.28 1.05
C VAL A 111 -11.15 -5.08 0.86
N MET A 112 -11.83 -5.03 -0.28
CA MET A 112 -12.87 -4.06 -0.57
C MET A 112 -14.21 -4.79 -0.65
N LEU A 113 -15.20 -4.29 0.09
CA LEU A 113 -16.57 -4.79 0.11
C LEU A 113 -17.52 -3.66 -0.30
N GLY A 114 -18.24 -3.83 -1.40
CA GLY A 114 -19.21 -2.88 -1.91
C GLY A 114 -20.64 -3.32 -1.61
N PHE A 115 -21.51 -2.36 -1.30
CA PHE A 115 -22.89 -2.61 -0.91
C PHE A 115 -23.85 -1.72 -1.71
N ASP A 116 -24.95 -2.27 -2.20
CA ASP A 116 -25.97 -1.53 -2.98
C ASP A 116 -26.83 -0.62 -2.09
N GLN A 117 -26.89 -0.93 -0.81
CA GLN A 117 -27.60 -0.13 0.19
C GLN A 117 -26.65 0.36 1.27
N PRO A 118 -26.82 1.60 1.75
CA PRO A 118 -26.01 2.13 2.84
C PRO A 118 -26.12 1.28 4.12
N LEU A 119 -24.99 0.97 4.72
CA LEU A 119 -24.92 0.19 5.95
C LEU A 119 -25.26 0.99 7.21
N ASN A 120 -25.21 2.34 7.14
CA ASN A 120 -25.52 3.26 8.22
C ASN A 120 -24.76 2.95 9.53
N MET A 121 -23.44 2.74 9.41
CA MET A 121 -22.57 2.35 10.53
C MET A 121 -22.44 3.42 11.63
N GLY A 122 -22.81 4.67 11.33
CA GLY A 122 -22.65 5.79 12.27
C GLY A 122 -21.21 6.30 12.39
N PHE A 123 -20.28 5.78 11.60
CA PHE A 123 -18.89 6.23 11.52
C PHE A 123 -18.32 6.02 10.11
N ASP A 124 -17.29 6.80 9.76
CA ASP A 124 -16.65 6.72 8.44
C ASP A 124 -15.42 5.82 8.41
N ALA A 125 -14.74 5.68 9.54
CA ALA A 125 -13.56 4.82 9.65
C ALA A 125 -13.35 4.37 11.10
N ALA A 126 -12.71 3.21 11.26
CA ALA A 126 -12.39 2.67 12.57
C ALA A 126 -11.05 1.92 12.59
N ASN A 127 -10.34 2.01 13.74
CA ASN A 127 -9.42 0.98 14.16
C ASN A 127 -10.18 -0.13 14.86
N THR A 128 -9.71 -1.36 14.82
CA THR A 128 -10.34 -2.49 15.51
C THR A 128 -9.40 -3.07 16.56
N VAL A 129 -9.96 -3.59 17.63
CA VAL A 129 -9.23 -4.28 18.69
C VAL A 129 -9.68 -5.73 18.75
N GLY A 130 -8.73 -6.66 18.83
CA GLY A 130 -9.04 -8.10 18.94
C GLY A 130 -9.55 -8.73 17.63
N SER A 131 -9.27 -8.12 16.49
CA SER A 131 -9.69 -8.59 15.17
C SER A 131 -8.49 -8.76 14.22
N HIS A 132 -8.67 -9.57 13.19
CA HIS A 132 -7.72 -9.67 12.08
C HIS A 132 -7.75 -8.44 11.18
N ILE A 133 -8.89 -7.77 11.06
CA ILE A 133 -8.99 -6.45 10.43
C ILE A 133 -8.41 -5.45 11.43
N THR A 134 -7.44 -4.65 11.02
CA THR A 134 -6.82 -3.62 11.88
C THR A 134 -7.36 -2.23 11.62
N TRP A 135 -7.83 -1.99 10.41
CA TRP A 135 -8.42 -0.73 9.97
C TRP A 135 -9.54 -0.99 8.98
N LEU A 136 -10.60 -0.22 9.07
CA LEU A 136 -11.66 -0.18 8.08
C LEU A 136 -12.10 1.25 7.81
N ALA A 137 -12.49 1.53 6.56
CA ALA A 137 -12.93 2.87 6.16
C ALA A 137 -13.95 2.81 5.02
N ASN A 138 -15.01 3.61 5.16
CA ASN A 138 -15.95 3.86 4.09
C ASN A 138 -15.31 4.78 3.04
N ASN A 139 -15.11 4.27 1.83
CA ASN A 139 -14.50 5.06 0.77
C ASN A 139 -15.43 6.16 0.26
N ALA A 140 -16.76 5.94 0.28
CA ALA A 140 -17.74 6.91 -0.19
C ALA A 140 -17.88 8.14 0.74
N SER A 141 -17.44 8.03 2.02
CA SER A 141 -17.45 9.19 2.95
C SER A 141 -16.32 10.20 2.66
N LYS A 142 -15.35 9.83 1.81
CA LYS A 142 -14.21 10.70 1.50
C LYS A 142 -14.60 11.78 0.49
N PRO A 143 -14.07 13.01 0.61
CA PRO A 143 -14.40 14.10 -0.31
C PRO A 143 -14.17 13.76 -1.78
N GLY A 144 -15.18 14.04 -2.63
CA GLY A 144 -15.10 13.84 -4.08
C GLY A 144 -15.15 12.39 -4.54
N ARG A 145 -15.63 11.48 -3.69
CA ARG A 145 -15.86 10.07 -4.02
C ARG A 145 -17.34 9.78 -3.92
N GLU A 146 -18.03 9.97 -5.04
CA GLU A 146 -19.44 9.68 -5.17
C GLU A 146 -19.64 8.24 -5.71
N GLY A 147 -20.76 7.62 -5.36
CA GLY A 147 -21.14 6.31 -5.87
C GLY A 147 -21.51 5.30 -4.79
N GLN A 148 -21.33 4.03 -5.13
CA GLN A 148 -21.64 2.90 -4.24
C GLN A 148 -20.82 2.95 -2.94
N GLU A 149 -21.44 2.57 -1.84
CA GLU A 149 -20.74 2.43 -0.56
C GLU A 149 -19.74 1.28 -0.64
N VAL A 150 -18.46 1.59 -0.50
CA VAL A 150 -17.37 0.62 -0.50
C VAL A 150 -16.56 0.78 0.77
N TRP A 151 -16.47 -0.30 1.53
CA TRP A 151 -15.62 -0.41 2.71
C TRP A 151 -14.29 -1.03 2.35
N LEU A 152 -13.20 -0.36 2.69
CA LEU A 152 -11.85 -0.87 2.58
C LEU A 152 -11.45 -1.44 3.94
N LEU A 153 -11.02 -2.69 3.96
CA LEU A 153 -10.54 -3.42 5.13
C LEU A 153 -9.05 -3.66 4.98
N GLN A 154 -8.26 -3.22 5.96
CA GLN A 154 -6.84 -3.54 6.04
C GLN A 154 -6.65 -4.67 7.06
N VAL A 155 -6.04 -5.74 6.63
CA VAL A 155 -5.81 -6.93 7.45
C VAL A 155 -4.42 -6.86 8.09
N GLY A 156 -4.34 -7.28 9.35
CA GLY A 156 -3.09 -7.27 10.11
C GLY A 156 -2.00 -8.12 9.47
N ASN A 157 -0.75 -7.69 9.63
CA ASN A 157 0.39 -8.31 8.95
C ASN A 157 0.65 -9.77 9.37
N GLU A 158 0.47 -10.11 10.64
CA GLU A 158 0.63 -11.47 11.16
C GLU A 158 -0.34 -12.43 10.46
N TRP A 159 -1.64 -12.12 10.49
CA TRP A 159 -2.64 -12.91 9.80
C TRP A 159 -2.39 -12.98 8.29
N SER A 160 -1.99 -11.86 7.69
CA SER A 160 -1.70 -11.77 6.25
C SER A 160 -0.50 -12.62 5.87
N HIS A 161 0.52 -12.70 6.72
CA HIS A 161 1.69 -13.57 6.54
C HIS A 161 1.28 -15.05 6.55
N ASP A 162 0.52 -15.46 7.56
CA ASP A 162 0.09 -16.85 7.73
C ASP A 162 -0.91 -17.31 6.67
N ASN A 163 -1.53 -16.37 5.97
CA ASN A 163 -2.53 -16.62 4.93
C ASN A 163 -2.14 -16.04 3.55
N ALA A 164 -0.84 -15.83 3.32
CA ALA A 164 -0.36 -15.22 2.07
C ALA A 164 -0.63 -16.08 0.83
N ASP A 165 -0.68 -17.40 0.99
CA ASP A 165 -0.92 -18.37 -0.10
C ASP A 165 -2.41 -18.62 -0.37
N ARG A 166 -3.33 -17.96 0.34
CA ARG A 166 -4.77 -18.13 0.11
C ARG A 166 -5.20 -17.49 -1.20
N LEU A 167 -6.24 -18.06 -1.78
CA LEU A 167 -6.92 -17.44 -2.92
C LEU A 167 -7.70 -16.20 -2.46
N PRO A 168 -7.78 -15.15 -3.29
CA PRO A 168 -8.52 -13.92 -2.95
C PRO A 168 -9.96 -14.17 -2.51
N GLU A 169 -10.65 -15.13 -3.13
CA GLU A 169 -12.04 -15.48 -2.81
C GLU A 169 -12.19 -16.03 -1.40
N GLN A 170 -11.22 -16.82 -0.93
CA GLN A 170 -11.20 -17.35 0.43
C GLN A 170 -10.98 -16.23 1.46
N VAL A 171 -10.09 -15.27 1.13
CA VAL A 171 -9.82 -14.11 1.97
C VAL A 171 -11.05 -13.21 2.05
N ILE A 172 -11.73 -12.97 0.92
CA ILE A 172 -12.99 -12.21 0.88
C ILE A 172 -14.03 -12.83 1.82
N GLN A 173 -14.22 -14.13 1.75
CA GLN A 173 -15.20 -14.81 2.62
C GLN A 173 -14.86 -14.62 4.11
N LEU A 174 -13.62 -14.91 4.50
CA LEU A 174 -13.16 -14.79 5.88
C LEU A 174 -13.27 -13.35 6.40
N MET A 175 -12.87 -12.37 5.58
CA MET A 175 -12.91 -10.97 5.98
C MET A 175 -14.32 -10.39 5.96
N THR A 176 -15.24 -10.92 5.17
CA THR A 176 -16.66 -10.56 5.24
C THR A 176 -17.29 -11.05 6.56
N GLU A 177 -16.97 -12.27 6.98
CA GLU A 177 -17.39 -12.80 8.27
C GLU A 177 -16.82 -11.99 9.44
N GLU A 178 -15.54 -11.65 9.37
CA GLU A 178 -14.86 -10.85 10.40
C GLU A 178 -15.39 -9.39 10.42
N PHE A 179 -15.68 -8.80 9.26
CA PHE A 179 -16.31 -7.49 9.16
C PHE A 179 -17.68 -7.46 9.86
N ASN A 180 -18.51 -8.47 9.65
CA ASN A 180 -19.80 -8.62 10.34
C ASN A 180 -19.62 -8.69 11.86
N LYS A 181 -18.65 -9.47 12.30
CA LYS A 181 -18.36 -9.63 13.73
C LYS A 181 -17.91 -8.32 14.38
N VAL A 182 -16.94 -7.62 13.79
CA VAL A 182 -16.38 -6.38 14.38
C VAL A 182 -17.36 -5.20 14.32
N THR A 183 -18.24 -5.16 13.32
CA THR A 183 -19.24 -4.10 13.20
C THR A 183 -20.54 -4.40 13.94
N GLY A 184 -20.73 -5.63 14.45
CA GLY A 184 -21.97 -6.06 15.05
C GLY A 184 -23.14 -6.18 14.06
N ASN A 185 -22.85 -6.10 12.77
CA ASN A 185 -23.86 -6.20 11.72
C ASN A 185 -24.00 -7.64 11.24
N ASN A 186 -25.18 -7.98 10.73
CA ASN A 186 -25.43 -9.24 10.06
C ASN A 186 -25.66 -8.96 8.57
N ILE A 187 -24.59 -8.47 7.93
CA ILE A 187 -24.65 -8.07 6.53
C ILE A 187 -24.53 -9.32 5.68
N HIS A 188 -25.52 -9.54 4.84
CA HIS A 188 -25.49 -10.59 3.84
C HIS A 188 -24.42 -10.28 2.78
N GLN A 189 -24.31 -10.97 1.73
CA GLN A 189 -23.20 -10.87 0.79
C GLN A 189 -23.03 -9.46 0.21
N PRO A 190 -21.78 -8.95 0.07
CA PRO A 190 -21.51 -7.72 -0.65
C PRO A 190 -21.85 -7.90 -2.13
N SER A 191 -22.33 -6.84 -2.80
CA SER A 191 -22.60 -6.85 -4.25
C SER A 191 -21.31 -6.73 -5.07
N PHE A 192 -20.24 -6.25 -4.45
CA PHE A 192 -18.89 -6.20 -5.00
C PHE A 192 -17.89 -6.62 -3.92
N ALA A 193 -16.91 -7.43 -4.29
CA ALA A 193 -15.81 -7.77 -3.40
C ALA A 193 -14.52 -7.97 -4.18
N GLN A 194 -13.41 -7.47 -3.63
CA GLN A 194 -12.07 -7.68 -4.19
C GLN A 194 -11.07 -7.77 -3.05
N ALA A 195 -10.10 -8.68 -3.17
CA ALA A 195 -8.97 -8.78 -2.26
C ALA A 195 -7.65 -8.67 -3.02
N HIS A 196 -6.67 -8.02 -2.39
CA HIS A 196 -5.32 -7.88 -2.92
C HIS A 196 -4.30 -8.07 -1.80
N LEU A 197 -3.30 -8.90 -2.05
CA LEU A 197 -2.15 -9.05 -1.16
C LEU A 197 -1.05 -8.06 -1.57
N TRP A 198 -0.67 -7.20 -0.65
CA TRP A 198 0.53 -6.39 -0.76
C TRP A 198 1.69 -7.17 -0.11
N PRO A 199 2.61 -7.76 -0.88
CA PRO A 199 3.63 -8.64 -0.30
C PRO A 199 4.68 -7.89 0.52
N HIS A 200 4.80 -6.60 0.33
CA HIS A 200 5.80 -5.72 0.94
C HIS A 200 5.16 -4.44 1.47
N SER A 201 4.24 -4.58 2.42
CA SER A 201 3.41 -3.48 2.91
C SER A 201 4.08 -2.68 4.03
N LEU A 202 4.78 -3.35 4.95
CA LEU A 202 5.40 -2.75 6.12
C LEU A 202 6.80 -3.33 6.32
N ALA A 203 7.73 -2.51 6.84
CA ALA A 203 9.09 -2.90 7.22
C ALA A 203 9.26 -2.94 8.73
#